data_1499a0772748342631d4d6a7fc771529
#
_entry.id   1499a0772748342631d4d6a7fc771529
#
_cell.length_a   1.000
_cell.length_b   1.000
_cell.length_c   1.000
_cell.angle_alpha   90.00
_cell.angle_beta   90.00
_cell.angle_gamma   90.00
#
_symmetry.space_group_name_H-M   'P 1'
#
loop_
_entity.id
_entity.type
_entity.pdbx_description
1 polymer ?
#
loop_
_entity_poly.entity_id
_entity_poly.type
_entity_poly.pdbx_seq_one_letter_code
_entity_poly.pdbx_strand_id
1 'polypeptide(L)'
;MTRRELRLGTRRSVMAMTQAGRVAQMITSRVGRGVDLVGVTTFGDVSKAELAQIGGTGVFVSALRERLLDGEIDLAVHSLKDLPTAPPHAIALAAVPARDDPRDALVSRADTKLYDLPPCARVGTGSPRRIGQLRALRPDLECVPIRGNADTRLGRVAAGDLDAVVLAYAGLVRIGRQDAVSQIFEIDEMLPAPGQGALAVEGRADDGELIDQLAAIDDLVSRDAVTAERGVLAALEAGCSAPVGAYAAGGDVLHLHAVVLATDGRDAVRLSRSGPAGQAEQLGRDLAAELLARGAAAHIAVPTARSNTGEHPR
;
A
#
# COMPACT_ATOMS: atom_id res chain seq x y z
N MET A 1 13.50 27.10 26.69
CA MET A 1 13.94 27.15 25.27
C MET A 1 12.91 26.46 24.46
N THR A 2 12.26 27.13 23.53
CA THR A 2 11.34 26.51 22.57
C THR A 2 12.17 25.59 21.61
N ARG A 3 11.92 24.28 21.62
CA ARG A 3 12.56 23.38 20.67
C ARG A 3 12.11 23.79 19.26
N ARG A 4 13.03 23.73 18.30
CA ARG A 4 12.75 23.97 16.88
C ARG A 4 11.59 23.06 16.39
N GLU A 5 10.70 23.58 15.55
CA GLU A 5 9.68 22.79 14.87
C GLU A 5 10.30 21.69 14.02
N LEU A 6 9.62 20.53 13.95
CA LEU A 6 10.01 19.41 13.11
C LEU A 6 9.57 19.66 11.68
N ARG A 7 10.45 19.44 10.72
CA ARG A 7 10.13 19.48 9.30
C ARG A 7 9.67 18.09 8.85
N LEU A 8 8.38 17.95 8.56
CA LEU A 8 7.75 16.71 8.14
C LEU A 8 7.58 16.69 6.61
N GLY A 9 8.41 15.91 5.95
CA GLY A 9 8.38 15.74 4.50
C GLY A 9 7.24 14.86 4.03
N THR A 10 6.58 15.26 2.95
CA THR A 10 5.52 14.50 2.30
C THR A 10 5.40 14.88 0.83
N ARG A 11 4.74 14.05 0.01
CA ARG A 11 4.41 14.41 -1.38
C ARG A 11 3.38 15.52 -1.42
N ARG A 12 3.33 16.27 -2.54
CA ARG A 12 2.40 17.41 -2.72
C ARG A 12 0.97 17.02 -3.07
N SER A 13 0.66 15.73 -3.26
CA SER A 13 -0.72 15.31 -3.55
C SER A 13 -1.64 15.59 -2.36
N VAL A 14 -2.92 15.90 -2.63
CA VAL A 14 -3.93 16.15 -1.59
C VAL A 14 -3.94 15.03 -0.54
N MET A 15 -3.92 13.77 -0.97
CA MET A 15 -3.91 12.62 -0.08
C MET A 15 -2.66 12.61 0.81
N ALA A 16 -1.47 12.81 0.25
CA ALA A 16 -0.22 12.79 1.03
C ALA A 16 -0.15 13.94 2.04
N MET A 17 -0.58 15.14 1.63
CA MET A 17 -0.68 16.30 2.53
C MET A 17 -1.68 16.06 3.67
N THR A 18 -2.83 15.45 3.38
CA THR A 18 -3.82 15.08 4.42
C THR A 18 -3.25 14.07 5.41
N GLN A 19 -2.54 13.05 4.91
CA GLN A 19 -1.87 12.05 5.75
C GLN A 19 -0.82 12.67 6.66
N ALA A 20 0.05 13.51 6.09
CA ALA A 20 1.08 14.22 6.86
C ALA A 20 0.48 15.19 7.88
N GLY A 21 -0.61 15.88 7.54
CA GLY A 21 -1.34 16.74 8.47
C GLY A 21 -1.88 15.99 9.69
N ARG A 22 -2.41 14.79 9.50
CA ARG A 22 -2.85 13.92 10.61
C ARG A 22 -1.69 13.52 11.52
N VAL A 23 -0.55 13.12 10.92
CA VAL A 23 0.66 12.77 11.69
C VAL A 23 1.19 14.00 12.42
N ALA A 24 1.23 15.17 11.79
CA ALA A 24 1.64 16.42 12.42
C ALA A 24 0.78 16.76 13.65
N GLN A 25 -0.54 16.59 13.55
CA GLN A 25 -1.45 16.79 14.69
C GLN A 25 -1.19 15.79 15.83
N MET A 26 -0.91 14.51 15.52
CA MET A 26 -0.55 13.50 16.51
C MET A 26 0.76 13.87 17.22
N ILE A 27 1.79 14.28 16.47
CA ILE A 27 3.07 14.73 17.04
C ILE A 27 2.84 15.96 17.94
N THR A 28 2.12 16.97 17.47
CA THR A 28 1.85 18.16 18.26
C THR A 28 1.10 17.84 19.56
N SER A 29 0.08 16.97 19.48
CA SER A 29 -0.77 16.65 20.64
C SER A 29 -0.12 15.68 21.64
N ARG A 30 0.67 14.70 21.18
CA ARG A 30 1.21 13.62 22.03
C ARG A 30 2.69 13.82 22.38
N VAL A 31 3.48 14.43 21.50
CA VAL A 31 4.90 14.70 21.70
C VAL A 31 5.15 16.14 22.17
N GLY A 32 4.19 17.04 21.95
CA GLY A 32 4.30 18.46 22.36
C GLY A 32 5.27 19.26 21.48
N ARG A 33 5.51 18.84 20.23
CA ARG A 33 6.40 19.53 19.29
C ARG A 33 5.63 20.13 18.12
N GLY A 34 5.97 21.37 17.75
CA GLY A 34 5.49 21.99 16.51
C GLY A 34 5.99 21.23 15.28
N VAL A 35 5.19 21.18 14.23
CA VAL A 35 5.51 20.50 12.98
C VAL A 35 5.20 21.40 11.80
N ASP A 36 6.21 21.60 10.95
CA ASP A 36 6.10 22.26 9.64
C ASP A 36 6.03 21.21 8.52
N LEU A 37 5.04 21.33 7.62
CA LEU A 37 4.85 20.40 6.50
C LEU A 37 5.67 20.84 5.29
N VAL A 38 6.59 19.97 4.85
CA VAL A 38 7.46 20.20 3.70
C VAL A 38 6.99 19.36 2.51
N GLY A 39 6.36 20.01 1.52
CA GLY A 39 5.92 19.36 0.29
C GLY A 39 7.09 19.08 -0.65
N VAL A 40 7.36 17.79 -0.93
CA VAL A 40 8.41 17.33 -1.84
C VAL A 40 7.79 16.87 -3.15
N THR A 41 8.33 17.37 -4.28
CA THR A 41 7.96 16.87 -5.61
C THR A 41 8.84 15.67 -5.92
N THR A 42 8.21 14.54 -6.24
CA THR A 42 8.93 13.31 -6.59
C THR A 42 8.92 13.11 -8.10
N PHE A 43 9.90 12.37 -8.63
CA PHE A 43 9.94 12.04 -10.06
C PHE A 43 8.66 11.32 -10.51
N GLY A 44 8.07 10.47 -9.65
CA GLY A 44 6.81 9.79 -9.94
C GLY A 44 5.58 10.71 -9.99
N ASP A 45 5.66 11.95 -9.46
CA ASP A 45 4.60 12.96 -9.57
C ASP A 45 4.66 13.68 -10.94
N VAL A 46 5.81 13.69 -11.59
CA VAL A 46 6.06 14.43 -12.86
C VAL A 46 6.07 13.50 -14.07
N SER A 47 6.50 12.25 -13.90
CA SER A 47 6.66 11.28 -15.00
C SER A 47 5.31 10.69 -15.44
N LYS A 48 5.07 10.69 -16.76
CA LYS A 48 3.95 10.00 -17.43
C LYS A 48 4.29 8.55 -17.83
N ALA A 49 5.55 8.12 -17.68
CA ALA A 49 6.00 6.77 -18.04
C ALA A 49 5.40 5.69 -17.15
N GLU A 50 5.34 4.45 -17.60
CA GLU A 50 4.79 3.34 -16.81
C GLU A 50 5.61 3.06 -15.55
N LEU A 51 4.96 2.90 -14.37
CA LEU A 51 5.62 2.58 -13.10
C LEU A 51 6.55 1.37 -13.21
N ALA A 52 6.17 0.38 -14.02
CA ALA A 52 7.01 -0.77 -14.33
C ALA A 52 8.30 -0.41 -15.10
N GLN A 53 8.29 0.68 -15.88
CA GLN A 53 9.44 1.15 -16.64
C GLN A 53 10.36 2.07 -15.82
N ILE A 54 9.83 2.68 -14.74
CA ILE A 54 10.55 3.66 -13.91
C ILE A 54 11.21 3.01 -12.67
N GLY A 55 11.13 1.69 -12.51
CA GLY A 55 11.75 0.99 -11.38
C GLY A 55 10.87 0.84 -10.14
N GLY A 56 9.53 0.90 -10.29
CA GLY A 56 8.58 0.56 -9.24
C GLY A 56 8.34 1.68 -8.21
N THR A 57 7.78 1.31 -7.06
CA THR A 57 7.35 2.22 -5.98
C THR A 57 8.49 2.99 -5.29
N GLY A 58 9.74 2.55 -5.45
CA GLY A 58 10.92 3.22 -4.90
C GLY A 58 11.06 4.68 -5.33
N VAL A 59 10.56 5.04 -6.52
CA VAL A 59 10.67 6.40 -7.08
C VAL A 59 9.96 7.47 -6.24
N PHE A 60 8.87 7.12 -5.56
CA PHE A 60 8.14 8.04 -4.69
C PHE A 60 8.79 8.20 -3.31
N VAL A 61 9.53 7.19 -2.89
CA VAL A 61 10.16 7.11 -1.57
C VAL A 61 11.55 7.72 -1.60
N SER A 62 12.31 7.52 -2.69
CA SER A 62 13.72 7.93 -2.80
C SER A 62 13.91 9.42 -2.55
N ALA A 63 13.13 10.29 -3.21
CA ALA A 63 13.28 11.73 -3.05
C ALA A 63 13.02 12.24 -1.61
N LEU A 64 12.10 11.60 -0.88
CA LEU A 64 11.86 11.93 0.52
C LEU A 64 13.00 11.44 1.42
N ARG A 65 13.50 10.23 1.15
CA ARG A 65 14.63 9.64 1.89
C ARG A 65 15.93 10.40 1.66
N GLU A 66 16.20 10.87 0.44
CA GLU A 66 17.34 11.74 0.13
C GLU A 66 17.29 13.01 0.98
N ARG A 67 16.17 13.74 0.98
CA ARG A 67 16.01 14.95 1.81
C ARG A 67 16.09 14.66 3.30
N LEU A 68 15.65 13.47 3.75
CA LEU A 68 15.77 13.06 5.15
C LEU A 68 17.23 12.86 5.53
N LEU A 69 18.03 12.20 4.68
CA LEU A 69 19.45 11.96 4.87
C LEU A 69 20.28 13.25 4.77
N ASP A 70 19.92 14.15 3.85
CA ASP A 70 20.55 15.48 3.72
C ASP A 70 20.19 16.44 4.86
N GLY A 71 19.31 16.03 5.78
CA GLY A 71 18.87 16.86 6.91
C GLY A 71 17.98 18.04 6.49
N GLU A 72 17.42 18.05 5.28
CA GLU A 72 16.45 19.06 4.83
C GLU A 72 15.09 18.88 5.49
N ILE A 73 14.72 17.63 5.81
CA ILE A 73 13.55 17.26 6.61
C ILE A 73 13.99 16.42 7.80
N ASP A 74 13.18 16.37 8.84
CA ASP A 74 13.46 15.60 10.05
C ASP A 74 12.72 14.27 10.06
N LEU A 75 11.56 14.22 9.42
CA LEU A 75 10.67 13.06 9.29
C LEU A 75 10.10 12.99 7.88
N ALA A 76 9.74 11.78 7.44
CA ALA A 76 9.01 11.54 6.20
C ALA A 76 7.75 10.69 6.47
N VAL A 77 6.61 11.05 5.86
CA VAL A 77 5.37 10.29 5.97
C VAL A 77 5.01 9.62 4.64
N HIS A 78 4.66 8.34 4.74
CA HIS A 78 4.25 7.53 3.60
C HIS A 78 3.00 6.70 3.89
N SER A 79 2.27 6.32 2.87
CA SER A 79 1.41 5.14 2.96
C SER A 79 2.30 3.91 3.08
N LEU A 80 2.14 3.10 4.15
CA LEU A 80 3.08 2.01 4.44
C LEU A 80 3.16 0.97 3.31
N LYS A 81 2.06 0.68 2.62
CA LYS A 81 2.02 -0.24 1.48
C LYS A 81 2.90 0.15 0.29
N ASP A 82 3.29 1.44 0.22
CA ASP A 82 4.11 1.97 -0.87
C ASP A 82 5.61 1.96 -0.52
N LEU A 83 5.97 1.63 0.74
CA LEU A 83 7.35 1.49 1.18
C LEU A 83 7.95 0.14 0.74
N PRO A 84 9.18 0.12 0.21
CA PRO A 84 9.95 -1.11 0.04
C PRO A 84 10.04 -1.88 1.37
N THR A 85 10.09 -3.20 1.30
CA THR A 85 10.16 -4.06 2.50
C THR A 85 11.48 -3.93 3.25
N ALA A 86 12.58 -3.66 2.55
CA ALA A 86 13.90 -3.43 3.12
C ALA A 86 14.19 -1.91 3.19
N PRO A 87 14.25 -1.29 4.37
CA PRO A 87 14.69 0.09 4.52
C PRO A 87 16.22 0.17 4.38
N PRO A 88 16.79 1.31 3.91
CA PRO A 88 18.21 1.58 4.02
C PRO A 88 18.65 1.63 5.48
N HIS A 89 19.88 1.19 5.78
CA HIS A 89 20.40 1.16 7.16
C HIS A 89 20.38 2.51 7.89
N ALA A 90 20.47 3.63 7.15
CA ALA A 90 20.47 4.98 7.72
C ALA A 90 19.06 5.53 8.02
N ILE A 91 17.99 4.75 7.74
CA ILE A 91 16.60 5.18 7.94
C ILE A 91 15.88 4.17 8.82
N ALA A 92 15.16 4.69 9.82
CA ALA A 92 14.34 3.91 10.72
C ALA A 92 12.84 4.16 10.46
N LEU A 93 12.02 3.12 10.58
CA LEU A 93 10.57 3.24 10.71
C LEU A 93 10.26 3.65 12.16
N ALA A 94 10.25 4.96 12.40
CA ALA A 94 10.15 5.53 13.74
C ALA A 94 8.77 5.30 14.37
N ALA A 95 7.68 5.43 13.60
CA ALA A 95 6.33 5.14 14.10
C ALA A 95 5.40 4.59 13.01
N VAL A 96 4.49 3.74 13.44
CA VAL A 96 3.29 3.30 12.71
C VAL A 96 2.09 3.71 13.54
N PRO A 97 1.43 4.82 13.25
CA PRO A 97 0.21 5.23 13.96
C PRO A 97 -0.92 4.20 13.79
N ALA A 98 -1.94 4.29 14.66
CA ALA A 98 -3.12 3.45 14.56
C ALA A 98 -3.65 3.39 13.12
N ARG A 99 -3.85 2.17 12.64
CA ARG A 99 -4.21 1.84 11.27
C ARG A 99 -5.64 2.25 10.97
N ASP A 100 -5.86 2.92 9.85
CA ASP A 100 -7.21 3.09 9.29
C ASP A 100 -7.69 1.76 8.68
N ASP A 101 -8.99 1.68 8.33
CA ASP A 101 -9.59 0.49 7.72
C ASP A 101 -8.79 0.00 6.48
N PRO A 102 -8.26 -1.24 6.50
CA PRO A 102 -7.39 -1.75 5.44
C PRO A 102 -8.13 -2.19 4.19
N ARG A 103 -9.46 -2.27 4.23
CA ARG A 103 -10.27 -2.84 3.16
C ARG A 103 -10.19 -2.06 1.85
N ASP A 104 -10.48 -2.74 0.76
CA ASP A 104 -10.74 -2.12 -0.53
C ASP A 104 -12.21 -1.73 -0.65
N ALA A 105 -12.48 -0.72 -1.47
CA ALA A 105 -13.83 -0.25 -1.74
C ALA A 105 -14.09 -0.13 -3.23
N LEU A 106 -15.28 -0.51 -3.64
CA LEU A 106 -15.83 -0.28 -4.98
C LEU A 106 -16.55 1.06 -4.99
N VAL A 107 -16.26 1.87 -5.98
CA VAL A 107 -17.04 3.05 -6.34
C VAL A 107 -17.58 2.82 -7.74
N SER A 108 -18.89 2.77 -7.88
CA SER A 108 -19.59 2.46 -9.13
C SER A 108 -20.59 3.54 -9.50
N ARG A 109 -21.06 3.51 -10.74
CA ARG A 109 -22.22 4.32 -11.14
C ARG A 109 -23.49 3.79 -10.48
N ALA A 110 -24.39 4.71 -10.13
CA ALA A 110 -25.69 4.40 -9.55
C ALA A 110 -25.63 3.52 -8.28
N ASP A 111 -24.54 3.62 -7.52
CA ASP A 111 -24.33 2.87 -6.26
C ASP A 111 -24.49 1.34 -6.40
N THR A 112 -24.07 0.81 -7.54
CA THR A 112 -24.21 -0.60 -7.88
C THR A 112 -23.13 -1.45 -7.20
N LYS A 113 -23.50 -2.55 -6.55
CA LYS A 113 -22.55 -3.49 -5.93
C LYS A 113 -21.87 -4.38 -6.97
N LEU A 114 -20.77 -5.05 -6.62
CA LEU A 114 -19.96 -5.85 -7.53
C LEU A 114 -20.79 -6.90 -8.30
N TYR A 115 -21.64 -7.62 -7.61
CA TYR A 115 -22.44 -8.70 -8.21
C TYR A 115 -23.61 -8.21 -9.05
N ASP A 116 -24.01 -6.93 -8.86
CA ASP A 116 -25.10 -6.30 -9.61
C ASP A 116 -24.57 -5.49 -10.82
N LEU A 117 -23.24 -5.38 -10.99
CA LEU A 117 -22.66 -4.76 -12.19
C LEU A 117 -23.07 -5.52 -13.45
N PRO A 118 -23.31 -4.82 -14.57
CA PRO A 118 -23.66 -5.46 -15.83
C PRO A 118 -22.59 -6.48 -16.27
N PRO A 119 -22.95 -7.47 -17.09
CA PRO A 119 -21.96 -8.36 -17.72
C PRO A 119 -20.89 -7.57 -18.45
N CYS A 120 -19.64 -8.02 -18.34
CA CYS A 120 -18.46 -7.37 -18.95
C CYS A 120 -18.24 -5.93 -18.48
N ALA A 121 -18.69 -5.56 -17.28
CA ALA A 121 -18.50 -4.22 -16.72
C ALA A 121 -17.02 -3.85 -16.66
N ARG A 122 -16.73 -2.59 -17.01
CA ARG A 122 -15.38 -2.03 -17.04
C ARG A 122 -14.99 -1.52 -15.67
N VAL A 123 -14.12 -2.26 -14.97
CA VAL A 123 -13.67 -1.92 -13.61
C VAL A 123 -12.23 -1.43 -13.62
N GLY A 124 -12.04 -0.17 -13.22
CA GLY A 124 -10.73 0.48 -13.23
C GLY A 124 -9.85 0.07 -12.04
N THR A 125 -8.70 -0.52 -12.32
CA THR A 125 -7.64 -0.77 -11.32
C THR A 125 -6.30 -1.01 -12.01
N GLY A 126 -5.20 -0.55 -11.42
CA GLY A 126 -3.83 -0.86 -11.88
C GLY A 126 -3.13 -1.88 -10.98
N SER A 127 -3.83 -2.49 -10.01
CA SER A 127 -3.25 -3.42 -9.05
C SER A 127 -3.43 -4.87 -9.49
N PRO A 128 -2.36 -5.62 -9.78
CA PRO A 128 -2.46 -7.05 -10.13
C PRO A 128 -3.19 -7.87 -9.05
N ARG A 129 -2.97 -7.55 -7.77
CA ARG A 129 -3.69 -8.16 -6.65
C ARG A 129 -5.21 -7.98 -6.74
N ARG A 130 -5.68 -6.76 -7.07
CA ARG A 130 -7.11 -6.50 -7.25
C ARG A 130 -7.65 -7.16 -8.50
N ILE A 131 -6.91 -7.10 -9.61
CA ILE A 131 -7.31 -7.71 -10.88
C ILE A 131 -7.57 -9.19 -10.69
N GLY A 132 -6.62 -9.93 -10.10
CA GLY A 132 -6.78 -11.35 -9.88
C GLY A 132 -7.97 -11.68 -8.97
N GLN A 133 -8.15 -10.94 -7.86
CA GLN A 133 -9.28 -11.18 -6.94
C GLN A 133 -10.63 -10.80 -7.57
N LEU A 134 -10.70 -9.69 -8.32
CA LEU A 134 -11.93 -9.33 -9.06
C LEU A 134 -12.32 -10.40 -10.08
N ARG A 135 -11.35 -10.91 -10.84
CA ARG A 135 -11.60 -11.97 -11.83
C ARG A 135 -11.95 -13.32 -11.20
N ALA A 136 -11.45 -13.59 -10.00
CA ALA A 136 -11.87 -14.76 -9.23
C ALA A 136 -13.33 -14.65 -8.78
N LEU A 137 -13.77 -13.45 -8.36
CA LEU A 137 -15.16 -13.18 -7.94
C LEU A 137 -16.13 -13.07 -9.14
N ARG A 138 -15.70 -12.40 -10.20
CA ARG A 138 -16.48 -12.09 -11.40
C ARG A 138 -15.57 -12.22 -12.64
N PRO A 139 -15.46 -13.43 -13.22
CA PRO A 139 -14.57 -13.72 -14.36
C PRO A 139 -14.89 -12.95 -15.64
N ASP A 140 -16.11 -12.46 -15.76
CA ASP A 140 -16.60 -11.69 -16.91
C ASP A 140 -16.16 -10.22 -16.90
N LEU A 141 -15.64 -9.69 -15.79
CA LEU A 141 -15.28 -8.27 -15.69
C LEU A 141 -14.10 -7.89 -16.58
N GLU A 142 -14.22 -6.75 -17.25
CA GLU A 142 -13.11 -6.11 -17.95
C GLU A 142 -12.32 -5.23 -16.96
N CYS A 143 -11.19 -5.74 -16.46
CA CYS A 143 -10.29 -4.96 -15.61
C CYS A 143 -9.47 -3.98 -16.46
N VAL A 144 -9.72 -2.67 -16.34
CA VAL A 144 -9.10 -1.61 -17.11
C VAL A 144 -7.96 -0.97 -16.32
N PRO A 145 -6.72 -0.92 -16.83
CA PRO A 145 -5.63 -0.21 -16.18
C PRO A 145 -5.94 1.27 -16.04
N ILE A 146 -5.81 1.81 -14.81
CA ILE A 146 -6.01 3.24 -14.56
C ILE A 146 -4.87 3.83 -13.74
N ARG A 147 -4.62 5.12 -13.95
CA ARG A 147 -3.64 5.93 -13.23
C ARG A 147 -4.25 7.21 -12.71
N GLY A 148 -3.46 7.96 -11.98
CA GLY A 148 -3.87 9.21 -11.37
C GLY A 148 -4.19 9.07 -9.89
N ASN A 149 -4.49 10.19 -9.26
CA ASN A 149 -4.97 10.24 -7.88
C ASN A 149 -6.41 9.71 -7.76
N ALA A 150 -6.95 9.67 -6.54
CA ALA A 150 -8.29 9.16 -6.30
C ALA A 150 -9.36 9.98 -7.04
N ASP A 151 -9.30 11.31 -7.01
CA ASP A 151 -10.27 12.17 -7.70
C ASP A 151 -10.27 11.95 -9.21
N THR A 152 -9.09 11.81 -9.84
CA THR A 152 -8.96 11.48 -11.28
C THR A 152 -9.65 10.16 -11.60
N ARG A 153 -9.48 9.14 -10.74
CA ARG A 153 -10.09 7.81 -10.94
C ARG A 153 -11.60 7.84 -10.74
N LEU A 154 -12.08 8.55 -9.72
CA LEU A 154 -13.51 8.78 -9.48
C LEU A 154 -14.15 9.52 -10.65
N GLY A 155 -13.46 10.53 -11.19
CA GLY A 155 -13.91 11.29 -12.36
C GLY A 155 -14.18 10.41 -13.57
N ARG A 156 -13.43 9.32 -13.79
CA ARG A 156 -13.66 8.40 -14.91
C ARG A 156 -14.95 7.59 -14.76
N VAL A 157 -15.36 7.29 -13.52
CA VAL A 157 -16.67 6.68 -13.26
C VAL A 157 -17.80 7.69 -13.52
N ALA A 158 -17.62 8.92 -13.01
CA ALA A 158 -18.60 9.98 -13.21
C ALA A 158 -18.78 10.36 -14.69
N ALA A 159 -17.70 10.33 -15.48
CA ALA A 159 -17.72 10.59 -16.92
C ALA A 159 -18.32 9.44 -17.75
N GLY A 160 -18.53 8.26 -17.13
CA GLY A 160 -19.03 7.09 -17.85
C GLY A 160 -17.97 6.29 -18.61
N ASP A 161 -16.68 6.63 -18.47
CA ASP A 161 -15.58 5.87 -19.07
C ASP A 161 -15.41 4.48 -18.45
N LEU A 162 -15.81 4.34 -17.19
CA LEU A 162 -15.76 3.11 -16.41
C LEU A 162 -17.08 2.90 -15.68
N ASP A 163 -17.46 1.66 -15.47
CA ASP A 163 -18.63 1.31 -14.66
C ASP A 163 -18.33 1.39 -13.18
N ALA A 164 -17.07 1.06 -12.79
CA ALA A 164 -16.62 1.16 -11.42
C ALA A 164 -15.08 1.32 -11.33
N VAL A 165 -14.60 1.68 -10.14
CA VAL A 165 -13.19 1.65 -9.76
C VAL A 165 -13.02 0.99 -8.38
N VAL A 166 -11.89 0.31 -8.15
CA VAL A 166 -11.53 -0.21 -6.84
C VAL A 166 -10.38 0.60 -6.24
N LEU A 167 -10.62 1.15 -5.06
CA LEU A 167 -9.70 2.00 -4.31
C LEU A 167 -9.53 1.49 -2.87
N ALA A 168 -8.45 1.88 -2.18
CA ALA A 168 -8.32 1.63 -0.75
C ALA A 168 -9.30 2.53 0.02
N TYR A 169 -10.14 1.95 0.87
CA TYR A 169 -11.16 2.68 1.61
C TYR A 169 -10.56 3.78 2.49
N ALA A 170 -9.47 3.48 3.22
CA ALA A 170 -8.73 4.49 3.98
C ALA A 170 -8.33 5.72 3.14
N GLY A 171 -8.00 5.52 1.87
CA GLY A 171 -7.68 6.62 0.97
C GLY A 171 -8.87 7.53 0.70
N LEU A 172 -10.05 6.96 0.48
CA LEU A 172 -11.30 7.71 0.26
C LEU A 172 -11.71 8.48 1.51
N VAL A 173 -11.64 7.85 2.69
CA VAL A 173 -11.93 8.51 3.97
C VAL A 173 -10.99 9.70 4.21
N ARG A 174 -9.69 9.55 3.93
CA ARG A 174 -8.69 10.61 4.15
C ARG A 174 -8.94 11.86 3.31
N ILE A 175 -9.52 11.70 2.14
CA ILE A 175 -9.86 12.84 1.24
C ILE A 175 -11.34 13.24 1.29
N GLY A 176 -12.12 12.69 2.24
CA GLY A 176 -13.55 13.03 2.41
C GLY A 176 -14.44 12.54 1.29
N ARG A 177 -14.12 11.39 0.69
CA ARG A 177 -14.89 10.78 -0.43
C ARG A 177 -15.53 9.45 -0.05
N GLN A 178 -15.72 9.16 1.23
CA GLN A 178 -16.36 7.94 1.70
C GLN A 178 -17.82 7.81 1.20
N ASP A 179 -18.51 8.90 0.97
CA ASP A 179 -19.91 8.90 0.50
C ASP A 179 -20.05 8.42 -0.96
N ALA A 180 -18.94 8.34 -1.70
CA ALA A 180 -18.92 7.80 -3.07
C ALA A 180 -18.82 6.27 -3.10
N VAL A 181 -18.69 5.60 -1.94
CA VAL A 181 -18.45 4.15 -1.86
C VAL A 181 -19.76 3.39 -2.01
N SER A 182 -19.82 2.53 -3.03
CA SER A 182 -20.95 1.64 -3.29
C SER A 182 -20.86 0.32 -2.52
N GLN A 183 -19.62 -0.16 -2.27
CA GLN A 183 -19.37 -1.38 -1.51
C GLN A 183 -17.99 -1.33 -0.86
N ILE A 184 -17.90 -1.76 0.39
CA ILE A 184 -16.64 -2.10 1.04
C ILE A 184 -16.51 -3.61 0.98
N PHE A 185 -15.40 -4.12 0.43
CA PHE A 185 -15.14 -5.55 0.35
C PHE A 185 -14.77 -6.09 1.73
N GLU A 186 -15.32 -7.24 2.10
CA GLU A 186 -14.84 -7.93 3.28
C GLU A 186 -13.44 -8.52 3.05
N ILE A 187 -12.69 -8.76 4.14
CA ILE A 187 -11.28 -9.20 4.07
C ILE A 187 -11.14 -10.55 3.36
N ASP A 188 -12.09 -11.44 3.54
CA ASP A 188 -12.12 -12.77 2.90
C ASP A 188 -12.50 -12.69 1.41
N GLU A 189 -13.28 -11.69 1.00
CA GLU A 189 -13.58 -11.44 -0.41
C GLU A 189 -12.37 -10.85 -1.13
N MET A 190 -11.73 -9.82 -0.54
CA MET A 190 -10.60 -9.12 -1.15
C MET A 190 -9.52 -8.80 -0.12
N LEU A 191 -8.53 -9.69 0.02
CA LEU A 191 -7.37 -9.45 0.87
C LEU A 191 -6.62 -8.18 0.43
N PRO A 192 -6.40 -7.22 1.34
CA PRO A 192 -5.74 -5.96 1.04
C PRO A 192 -4.25 -6.14 0.69
N ALA A 193 -3.64 -5.08 0.18
CA ALA A 193 -2.19 -5.03 0.05
C ALA A 193 -1.53 -5.01 1.43
N PRO A 194 -0.36 -5.67 1.61
CA PRO A 194 0.38 -5.61 2.88
C PRO A 194 0.60 -4.16 3.33
N GLY A 195 0.20 -3.83 4.56
CA GLY A 195 0.28 -2.48 5.11
C GLY A 195 -0.76 -1.48 4.60
N GLN A 196 -1.78 -1.90 3.85
CA GLN A 196 -2.85 -1.00 3.40
C GLN A 196 -3.61 -0.43 4.61
N GLY A 197 -3.92 0.86 4.58
CA GLY A 197 -4.56 1.59 5.69
C GLY A 197 -3.55 2.19 6.69
N ALA A 198 -2.37 1.62 6.84
CA ALA A 198 -1.35 2.13 7.75
C ALA A 198 -0.53 3.28 7.14
N LEU A 199 -0.09 4.19 8.01
CA LEU A 199 0.91 5.20 7.71
C LEU A 199 2.27 4.78 8.27
N ALA A 200 3.34 5.21 7.62
CA ALA A 200 4.70 5.06 8.08
C ALA A 200 5.32 6.43 8.33
N VAL A 201 5.95 6.59 9.49
CA VAL A 201 6.78 7.76 9.82
C VAL A 201 8.22 7.29 9.83
N GLU A 202 9.02 7.75 8.85
CA GLU A 202 10.45 7.47 8.78
C GLU A 202 11.24 8.63 9.38
N GLY A 203 12.33 8.30 10.09
CA GLY A 203 13.33 9.21 10.61
C GLY A 203 14.74 8.71 10.29
N ARG A 204 15.76 9.53 10.53
CA ARG A 204 17.14 9.06 10.47
C ARG A 204 17.42 8.07 11.60
N ALA A 205 18.13 6.99 11.31
CA ALA A 205 18.41 5.95 12.30
C ALA A 205 19.35 6.41 13.43
N ASP A 206 20.14 7.47 13.20
CA ASP A 206 21.06 8.05 14.18
C ASP A 206 20.40 9.12 15.09
N ASP A 207 19.15 9.53 14.81
CA ASP A 207 18.39 10.47 15.65
C ASP A 207 17.54 9.72 16.69
N GLY A 208 18.22 9.00 17.60
CA GLY A 208 17.56 8.17 18.61
C GLY A 208 16.60 8.96 19.50
N GLU A 209 16.97 10.21 19.87
CA GLU A 209 16.09 11.06 20.70
C GLU A 209 14.73 11.34 20.02
N LEU A 210 14.74 11.59 18.72
CA LEU A 210 13.51 11.84 17.98
C LEU A 210 12.70 10.54 17.80
N ILE A 211 13.36 9.42 17.53
CA ILE A 211 12.71 8.10 17.42
C ILE A 211 12.00 7.75 18.73
N ASP A 212 12.67 7.93 19.88
CA ASP A 212 12.09 7.65 21.19
C ASP A 212 10.86 8.54 21.47
N GLN A 213 10.90 9.82 21.07
CA GLN A 213 9.75 10.71 21.19
C GLN A 213 8.56 10.25 20.36
N LEU A 214 8.81 9.69 19.16
CA LEU A 214 7.77 9.24 18.25
C LEU A 214 7.09 7.93 18.70
N ALA A 215 7.66 7.22 19.68
CA ALA A 215 6.98 6.09 20.33
C ALA A 215 5.60 6.50 20.89
N ALA A 216 5.41 7.79 21.25
CA ALA A 216 4.12 8.31 21.72
C ALA A 216 3.00 8.25 20.66
N ILE A 217 3.34 8.18 19.37
CA ILE A 217 2.37 8.06 18.26
C ILE A 217 2.40 6.68 17.61
N ASP A 218 3.26 5.78 18.06
CA ASP A 218 3.33 4.41 17.57
C ASP A 218 2.19 3.58 18.14
N ASP A 219 1.57 2.74 17.33
CA ASP A 219 0.53 1.81 17.75
C ASP A 219 1.05 0.37 17.56
N LEU A 220 1.35 -0.29 18.65
CA LEU A 220 1.98 -1.61 18.64
C LEU A 220 1.12 -2.66 17.92
N VAL A 221 -0.20 -2.59 18.09
CA VAL A 221 -1.12 -3.55 17.42
C VAL A 221 -1.04 -3.39 15.92
N SER A 222 -1.07 -2.14 15.43
CA SER A 222 -0.91 -1.86 14.01
C SER A 222 0.48 -2.21 13.49
N ARG A 223 1.54 -1.90 14.28
CA ARG A 223 2.93 -2.20 13.93
C ARG A 223 3.15 -3.70 13.77
N ASP A 224 2.73 -4.50 14.72
CA ASP A 224 2.89 -5.95 14.70
C ASP A 224 2.13 -6.57 13.52
N ALA A 225 0.88 -6.14 13.32
CA ALA A 225 0.07 -6.60 12.20
C ALA A 225 0.76 -6.32 10.85
N VAL A 226 1.18 -5.08 10.60
CA VAL A 226 1.81 -4.74 9.32
C VAL A 226 3.21 -5.31 9.17
N THR A 227 3.90 -5.60 10.27
CA THR A 227 5.19 -6.31 10.27
C THR A 227 5.01 -7.74 9.76
N ALA A 228 4.00 -8.46 10.24
CA ALA A 228 3.67 -9.80 9.76
C ALA A 228 3.30 -9.79 8.26
N GLU A 229 2.43 -8.86 7.84
CA GLU A 229 2.03 -8.71 6.43
C GLU A 229 3.22 -8.42 5.52
N ARG A 230 4.09 -7.49 5.90
CA ARG A 230 5.29 -7.11 5.14
C ARG A 230 6.35 -8.22 5.17
N GLY A 231 6.40 -9.02 6.24
CA GLY A 231 7.22 -10.23 6.33
C GLY A 231 6.88 -11.24 5.22
N VAL A 232 5.58 -11.41 4.90
CA VAL A 232 5.16 -12.22 3.74
C VAL A 232 5.73 -11.65 2.45
N LEU A 233 5.54 -10.35 2.21
CA LEU A 233 5.98 -9.71 0.95
C LEU A 233 7.50 -9.76 0.79
N ALA A 234 8.25 -9.55 1.88
CA ALA A 234 9.70 -9.60 1.89
C ALA A 234 10.23 -11.01 1.57
N ALA A 235 9.67 -12.04 2.23
CA ALA A 235 10.10 -13.41 2.04
C ALA A 235 9.71 -14.01 0.67
N LEU A 236 8.67 -13.47 0.04
CA LEU A 236 8.33 -13.79 -1.35
C LEU A 236 9.21 -13.04 -2.37
N GLU A 237 10.14 -12.19 -1.92
CA GLU A 237 10.93 -11.27 -2.77
C GLU A 237 10.05 -10.47 -3.75
N ALA A 238 8.82 -10.18 -3.33
CA ALA A 238 7.79 -9.59 -4.15
C ALA A 238 7.73 -8.06 -3.93
N GLY A 239 7.68 -7.31 -5.02
CA GLY A 239 7.50 -5.86 -4.97
C GLY A 239 6.03 -5.46 -4.75
N CYS A 240 5.79 -4.15 -4.52
CA CYS A 240 4.43 -3.61 -4.31
C CYS A 240 3.48 -3.81 -5.51
N SER A 241 4.00 -4.17 -6.69
CA SER A 241 3.23 -4.52 -7.89
C SER A 241 2.94 -6.01 -8.02
N ALA A 242 3.38 -6.84 -7.08
CA ALA A 242 3.08 -8.27 -7.11
C ALA A 242 1.59 -8.55 -6.80
N PRO A 243 1.05 -9.65 -7.33
CA PRO A 243 -0.33 -10.04 -7.05
C PRO A 243 -0.45 -10.73 -5.68
N VAL A 244 0.01 -10.03 -4.63
CA VAL A 244 0.05 -10.51 -3.24
C VAL A 244 -0.89 -9.69 -2.37
N GLY A 245 -1.80 -10.36 -1.67
CA GLY A 245 -2.59 -9.80 -0.58
C GLY A 245 -2.12 -10.38 0.75
N ALA A 246 -2.07 -9.55 1.80
CA ALA A 246 -1.87 -10.04 3.16
C ALA A 246 -2.57 -9.11 4.16
N TYR A 247 -3.11 -9.72 5.20
CA TYR A 247 -3.78 -9.05 6.30
C TYR A 247 -3.57 -9.79 7.60
N ALA A 248 -3.13 -9.07 8.62
CA ALA A 248 -3.02 -9.57 9.97
C ALA A 248 -3.89 -8.76 10.93
N ALA A 249 -4.49 -9.44 11.90
CA ALA A 249 -5.24 -8.84 13.00
C ALA A 249 -5.06 -9.68 14.26
N GLY A 250 -5.25 -9.03 15.41
CA GLY A 250 -5.16 -9.65 16.73
C GLY A 250 -4.49 -8.73 17.73
N GLY A 251 -4.30 -9.22 18.94
CA GLY A 251 -3.53 -8.59 20.00
C GLY A 251 -2.25 -9.39 20.24
N ASP A 252 -2.14 -10.07 21.41
CA ASP A 252 -0.98 -10.92 21.75
C ASP A 252 -0.75 -12.07 20.75
N VAL A 253 -1.82 -12.53 20.10
CA VAL A 253 -1.78 -13.51 19.02
C VAL A 253 -2.30 -12.87 17.75
N LEU A 254 -1.48 -12.88 16.70
CA LEU A 254 -1.85 -12.44 15.37
C LEU A 254 -2.45 -13.58 14.55
N HIS A 255 -3.50 -13.27 13.80
CA HIS A 255 -4.06 -14.11 12.75
C HIS A 255 -3.69 -13.50 11.39
N LEU A 256 -2.77 -14.13 10.68
CA LEU A 256 -2.26 -13.65 9.40
C LEU A 256 -2.88 -14.46 8.26
N HIS A 257 -3.48 -13.78 7.31
CA HIS A 257 -3.99 -14.33 6.05
C HIS A 257 -3.16 -13.80 4.90
N ALA A 258 -2.84 -14.65 3.93
CA ALA A 258 -2.15 -14.22 2.72
C ALA A 258 -2.67 -14.96 1.49
N VAL A 259 -2.60 -14.28 0.35
CA VAL A 259 -2.93 -14.84 -0.96
C VAL A 259 -1.91 -14.39 -1.99
N VAL A 260 -1.48 -15.32 -2.82
CA VAL A 260 -0.75 -15.07 -4.05
C VAL A 260 -1.58 -15.64 -5.19
N LEU A 261 -1.82 -14.86 -6.24
CA LEU A 261 -2.79 -15.25 -7.26
C LEU A 261 -2.35 -14.85 -8.67
N ALA A 262 -2.75 -15.66 -9.64
CA ALA A 262 -2.62 -15.29 -11.03
C ALA A 262 -3.55 -14.12 -11.38
N THR A 263 -3.11 -13.22 -12.26
CA THR A 263 -3.91 -12.06 -12.68
C THR A 263 -5.11 -12.43 -13.55
N ASP A 264 -5.21 -13.68 -14.02
CA ASP A 264 -6.40 -14.20 -14.71
C ASP A 264 -7.51 -14.64 -13.73
N GLY A 265 -7.20 -14.70 -12.42
CA GLY A 265 -8.14 -15.05 -11.35
C GLY A 265 -8.42 -16.56 -11.21
N ARG A 266 -7.79 -17.43 -12.02
CA ARG A 266 -8.07 -18.86 -12.03
C ARG A 266 -7.34 -19.63 -10.95
N ASP A 267 -6.10 -19.22 -10.68
CA ASP A 267 -5.23 -19.89 -9.72
C ASP A 267 -4.85 -18.95 -8.59
N ALA A 268 -5.05 -19.40 -7.35
CA ALA A 268 -4.69 -18.68 -6.15
C ALA A 268 -4.18 -19.64 -5.07
N VAL A 269 -3.09 -19.31 -4.44
CA VAL A 269 -2.62 -19.96 -3.22
C VAL A 269 -2.98 -19.06 -2.06
N ARG A 270 -3.98 -19.47 -1.26
CA ARG A 270 -4.45 -18.75 -0.08
C ARG A 270 -4.20 -19.58 1.16
N LEU A 271 -3.51 -19.01 2.14
CA LEU A 271 -3.18 -19.65 3.40
C LEU A 271 -3.38 -18.68 4.58
N SER A 272 -3.47 -19.25 5.77
CA SER A 272 -3.49 -18.49 7.01
C SER A 272 -2.62 -19.16 8.07
N ARG A 273 -2.06 -18.36 8.98
CA ARG A 273 -1.25 -18.82 10.09
C ARG A 273 -1.47 -17.90 11.30
N SER A 274 -1.42 -18.46 12.50
CA SER A 274 -1.47 -17.68 13.74
C SER A 274 -0.18 -17.86 14.52
N GLY A 275 0.22 -16.80 15.24
CA GLY A 275 1.41 -16.83 16.07
C GLY A 275 1.51 -15.60 16.98
N PRO A 276 2.47 -15.59 17.92
CA PRO A 276 2.66 -14.49 18.86
C PRO A 276 3.00 -13.18 18.15
N ALA A 277 2.43 -12.04 18.57
CA ALA A 277 2.71 -10.71 18.02
C ALA A 277 4.19 -10.35 18.11
N GLY A 278 4.89 -10.70 19.18
CA GLY A 278 6.34 -10.49 19.32
C GLY A 278 7.20 -11.26 18.30
N GLN A 279 6.62 -12.14 17.48
CA GLN A 279 7.27 -12.87 16.40
C GLN A 279 6.64 -12.55 15.02
N ALA A 280 6.05 -11.37 14.89
CA ALA A 280 5.28 -10.97 13.70
C ALA A 280 6.05 -11.15 12.38
N GLU A 281 7.31 -10.73 12.33
CA GLU A 281 8.15 -10.87 11.12
C GLU A 281 8.41 -12.36 10.78
N GLN A 282 8.68 -13.20 11.80
CA GLN A 282 8.88 -14.63 11.60
C GLN A 282 7.59 -15.30 11.13
N LEU A 283 6.44 -14.92 11.71
CA LEU A 283 5.12 -15.39 11.28
C LEU A 283 4.89 -15.14 9.80
N GLY A 284 5.26 -13.94 9.31
CA GLY A 284 5.17 -13.59 7.90
C GLY A 284 6.08 -14.43 7.01
N ARG A 285 7.34 -14.64 7.43
CA ARG A 285 8.31 -15.48 6.73
C ARG A 285 7.85 -16.94 6.63
N ASP A 286 7.35 -17.49 7.73
CA ASP A 286 6.87 -18.88 7.77
C ASP A 286 5.69 -19.07 6.82
N LEU A 287 4.71 -18.15 6.83
CA LEU A 287 3.57 -18.23 5.92
C LEU A 287 4.00 -18.10 4.45
N ALA A 288 4.97 -17.25 4.16
CA ALA A 288 5.52 -17.13 2.80
C ALA A 288 6.20 -18.42 2.34
N ALA A 289 6.97 -19.09 3.20
CA ALA A 289 7.58 -20.38 2.89
C ALA A 289 6.53 -21.45 2.58
N GLU A 290 5.42 -21.47 3.33
CA GLU A 290 4.30 -22.37 3.04
C GLU A 290 3.61 -22.05 1.71
N LEU A 291 3.42 -20.76 1.39
CA LEU A 291 2.87 -20.32 0.09
C LEU A 291 3.77 -20.79 -1.07
N LEU A 292 5.08 -20.61 -0.96
CA LEU A 292 6.04 -21.07 -1.97
C LEU A 292 6.01 -22.59 -2.13
N ALA A 293 5.95 -23.35 -1.03
CA ALA A 293 5.82 -24.81 -1.05
C ALA A 293 4.52 -25.29 -1.73
N ARG A 294 3.48 -24.44 -1.77
CA ARG A 294 2.21 -24.67 -2.48
C ARG A 294 2.19 -24.13 -3.91
N GLY A 295 3.33 -23.69 -4.44
CA GLY A 295 3.45 -23.28 -5.84
C GLY A 295 3.21 -21.78 -6.10
N ALA A 296 3.14 -20.93 -5.08
CA ALA A 296 2.91 -19.49 -5.23
C ALA A 296 3.94 -18.79 -6.12
N ALA A 297 5.16 -19.31 -6.24
CA ALA A 297 6.22 -18.77 -7.10
C ALA A 297 5.79 -18.60 -8.56
N ALA A 298 4.93 -19.48 -9.07
CA ALA A 298 4.43 -19.43 -10.44
C ALA A 298 3.61 -18.16 -10.74
N HIS A 299 3.03 -17.52 -9.72
CA HIS A 299 2.19 -16.34 -9.85
C HIS A 299 2.93 -15.02 -9.56
N ILE A 300 4.12 -15.08 -8.96
CA ILE A 300 4.93 -13.89 -8.61
C ILE A 300 5.82 -13.46 -9.77
N ALA A 301 6.25 -14.40 -10.62
CA ALA A 301 7.14 -14.11 -11.73
C ALA A 301 6.44 -13.14 -12.72
N VAL A 302 6.93 -11.92 -12.80
CA VAL A 302 6.59 -11.01 -13.90
C VAL A 302 7.05 -11.68 -15.18
N PRO A 303 6.19 -11.83 -16.22
CA PRO A 303 6.67 -12.31 -17.51
C PRO A 303 7.77 -11.36 -17.99
N THR A 304 9.00 -11.82 -18.00
CA THR A 304 10.08 -11.14 -18.73
C THR A 304 9.59 -11.04 -20.17
N ALA A 305 9.51 -9.80 -20.69
CA ALA A 305 9.16 -9.56 -22.08
C ALA A 305 9.98 -10.53 -22.93
N ARG A 306 9.30 -11.38 -23.72
CA ARG A 306 9.96 -12.26 -24.68
C ARG A 306 10.85 -11.37 -25.54
N SER A 307 12.15 -11.57 -25.45
CA SER A 307 13.12 -11.04 -26.40
C SER A 307 12.67 -11.58 -27.77
N ASN A 308 12.11 -10.68 -28.58
CA ASN A 308 11.79 -10.97 -29.98
C ASN A 308 13.13 -10.98 -30.72
N THR A 309 13.85 -12.09 -30.65
CA THR A 309 14.95 -12.40 -31.56
C THR A 309 14.32 -12.66 -32.90
N GLY A 310 14.10 -11.58 -33.65
CA GLY A 310 13.76 -11.66 -35.07
C GLY A 310 14.92 -12.26 -35.84
N GLU A 311 14.87 -13.55 -36.08
CA GLU A 311 15.60 -14.13 -37.19
C GLU A 311 14.90 -13.71 -38.48
N HIS A 312 15.54 -12.82 -39.20
CA HIS A 312 15.24 -12.57 -40.61
C HIS A 312 15.78 -13.76 -41.43
N PRO A 313 14.95 -14.48 -42.17
CA PRO A 313 15.47 -15.38 -43.21
C PRO A 313 15.95 -14.54 -44.40
N ARG A 314 17.13 -14.88 -44.87
CA ARG A 314 17.72 -14.39 -46.14
C ARG A 314 16.92 -14.87 -47.36
#